data_29cf4cdda009d4a2e23cac3d5f1e86f3
#
_entry.id   29cf4cdda009d4a2e23cac3d5f1e86f3
#
_cell.length_a   1.000
_cell.length_b   1.000
_cell.length_c   1.000
_cell.angle_alpha   90.00
_cell.angle_beta   90.00
_cell.angle_gamma   90.00
#
_symmetry.space_group_name_H-M   'P 1'
#
loop_
_entity.id
_entity.type
_entity.pdbx_description
1 polymer ?
#
loop_
_entity_poly.entity_id
_entity_poly.type
_entity_poly.pdbx_seq_one_letter_code
_entity_poly.pdbx_strand_id
1 'polypeptide(L)'
;MLAARGKEVLEKTAKELSEKYKVKVLPVLCDVSQQKDLENLVTVAIKEFEKIDALINSAGISSQHPFQDQPLEDIPRLMYTNYFGPVMLSRLIINHFIENKGGAIINITSGSTLVDPPPRNFIVYTSLKQALKAFDKGLFWEVRDFGIKVTSIMPGVTDTALTGGLKDISVDKSRLMKTEAIEDAVKFALSVPANVCPLEISVINQRTPWTRPVIPYKQAHPKE
;
A
#
# COMPACT_ATOMS: atom_id res chain seq x y z
N MET A 1 -7.70 12.65 -7.69
CA MET A 1 -8.88 12.01 -7.04
C MET A 1 -8.46 11.32 -5.76
N LEU A 2 -9.31 11.30 -4.74
CA LEU A 2 -9.13 10.57 -3.49
C LEU A 2 -10.25 9.56 -3.33
N ALA A 3 -9.92 8.35 -2.85
CA ALA A 3 -10.89 7.29 -2.62
C ALA A 3 -10.73 6.69 -1.22
N ALA A 4 -11.81 6.61 -0.45
CA ALA A 4 -11.83 6.01 0.88
C ALA A 4 -13.28 5.69 1.30
N ARG A 5 -13.43 4.95 2.42
CA ARG A 5 -14.74 4.57 2.98
C ARG A 5 -15.34 5.64 3.88
N GLY A 6 -14.51 6.43 4.54
CA GLY A 6 -14.94 7.42 5.54
C GLY A 6 -15.30 8.75 4.90
N LYS A 7 -16.59 9.01 4.65
CA LYS A 7 -17.09 10.18 3.92
C LYS A 7 -16.58 11.51 4.49
N GLU A 8 -16.81 11.75 5.77
CA GLU A 8 -16.47 13.04 6.40
C GLU A 8 -14.97 13.37 6.32
N VAL A 9 -14.11 12.38 6.64
CA VAL A 9 -12.66 12.55 6.57
C VAL A 9 -12.20 12.75 5.13
N LEU A 10 -12.77 11.98 4.19
CA LEU A 10 -12.45 12.07 2.77
C LEU A 10 -12.78 13.45 2.20
N GLU A 11 -13.99 13.95 2.44
CA GLU A 11 -14.45 15.26 1.96
C GLU A 11 -13.64 16.41 2.58
N LYS A 12 -13.37 16.32 3.90
CA LYS A 12 -12.51 17.30 4.59
C LYS A 12 -11.11 17.33 4.00
N THR A 13 -10.48 16.16 3.83
CA THR A 13 -9.13 16.06 3.25
C THR A 13 -9.09 16.58 1.80
N ALA A 14 -10.11 16.26 1.00
CA ALA A 14 -10.20 16.76 -0.37
C ALA A 14 -10.28 18.27 -0.43
N LYS A 15 -11.07 18.89 0.46
CA LYS A 15 -11.18 20.34 0.57
C LYS A 15 -9.85 20.99 0.97
N GLU A 16 -9.21 20.49 2.04
CA GLU A 16 -7.92 20.99 2.52
C GLU A 16 -6.84 20.94 1.43
N LEU A 17 -6.73 19.83 0.70
CA LEU A 17 -5.76 19.67 -0.39
C LEU A 17 -6.07 20.60 -1.55
N SER A 18 -7.35 20.73 -1.94
CA SER A 18 -7.76 21.63 -3.01
C SER A 18 -7.44 23.08 -2.69
N GLU A 19 -7.71 23.51 -1.45
CA GLU A 19 -7.42 24.87 -0.98
C GLU A 19 -5.92 25.14 -0.87
N LYS A 20 -5.15 24.17 -0.34
CA LYS A 20 -3.71 24.32 -0.12
C LYS A 20 -2.91 24.36 -1.42
N TYR A 21 -3.24 23.47 -2.36
CA TYR A 21 -2.44 23.29 -3.58
C TYR A 21 -3.08 23.91 -4.84
N LYS A 22 -4.29 24.48 -4.71
CA LYS A 22 -5.04 25.08 -5.83
C LYS A 22 -5.26 24.11 -7.00
N VAL A 23 -5.57 22.86 -6.68
CA VAL A 23 -5.82 21.79 -7.65
C VAL A 23 -7.23 21.21 -7.48
N LYS A 24 -7.80 20.66 -8.55
CA LYS A 24 -9.05 19.90 -8.45
C LYS A 24 -8.81 18.60 -7.66
N VAL A 25 -9.52 18.43 -6.56
CA VAL A 25 -9.51 17.18 -5.77
C VAL A 25 -10.94 16.65 -5.72
N LEU A 26 -11.16 15.46 -6.29
CA LEU A 26 -12.46 14.79 -6.30
C LEU A 26 -12.48 13.68 -5.24
N PRO A 27 -13.29 13.78 -4.18
CA PRO A 27 -13.52 12.69 -3.24
C PRO A 27 -14.52 11.68 -3.81
N VAL A 28 -14.21 10.39 -3.76
CA VAL A 28 -15.10 9.30 -4.19
C VAL A 28 -15.17 8.25 -3.09
N LEU A 29 -16.37 7.96 -2.61
CA LEU A 29 -16.59 6.85 -1.67
C LEU A 29 -16.30 5.53 -2.38
N CYS A 30 -15.41 4.74 -1.80
CA CYS A 30 -15.01 3.47 -2.36
C CYS A 30 -14.53 2.53 -1.25
N ASP A 31 -15.08 1.34 -1.21
CA ASP A 31 -14.50 0.21 -0.49
C ASP A 31 -13.72 -0.65 -1.50
N VAL A 32 -12.42 -0.66 -1.37
CA VAL A 32 -11.54 -1.40 -2.31
C VAL A 32 -11.73 -2.92 -2.26
N SER A 33 -12.47 -3.43 -1.31
CA SER A 33 -12.88 -4.84 -1.26
C SER A 33 -14.10 -5.17 -2.13
N GLN A 34 -14.76 -4.14 -2.71
CA GLN A 34 -15.99 -4.29 -3.48
C GLN A 34 -15.73 -3.98 -4.97
N GLN A 35 -15.87 -4.98 -5.83
CA GLN A 35 -15.62 -4.83 -7.26
C GLN A 35 -16.41 -3.68 -7.88
N LYS A 36 -17.70 -3.53 -7.55
CA LYS A 36 -18.56 -2.46 -8.08
C LYS A 36 -18.03 -1.06 -7.74
N ASP A 37 -17.48 -0.90 -6.54
CA ASP A 37 -16.90 0.38 -6.13
C ASP A 37 -15.63 0.69 -6.93
N LEU A 38 -14.81 -0.33 -7.21
CA LEU A 38 -13.60 -0.18 -8.03
C LEU A 38 -13.94 0.19 -9.48
N GLU A 39 -14.93 -0.47 -10.08
CA GLU A 39 -15.42 -0.16 -11.44
C GLU A 39 -15.96 1.27 -11.51
N ASN A 40 -16.77 1.68 -10.54
CA ASN A 40 -17.29 3.05 -10.42
C ASN A 40 -16.14 4.06 -10.26
N LEU A 41 -15.15 3.76 -9.42
CA LEU A 41 -14.01 4.64 -9.15
C LEU A 41 -13.25 4.96 -10.45
N VAL A 42 -12.93 3.95 -11.26
CA VAL A 42 -12.22 4.14 -12.54
C VAL A 42 -13.10 4.90 -13.54
N THR A 43 -14.39 4.55 -13.64
CA THR A 43 -15.34 5.22 -14.53
C THR A 43 -15.44 6.71 -14.20
N VAL A 44 -15.60 7.05 -12.91
CA VAL A 44 -15.68 8.44 -12.45
C VAL A 44 -14.37 9.18 -12.72
N ALA A 45 -13.21 8.52 -12.49
CA ALA A 45 -11.91 9.12 -12.71
C ALA A 45 -11.70 9.50 -14.17
N ILE A 46 -11.99 8.60 -15.09
CA ILE A 46 -11.85 8.85 -16.52
C ILE A 46 -12.81 9.95 -16.98
N LYS A 47 -14.07 9.92 -16.51
CA LYS A 47 -15.07 10.93 -16.83
C LYS A 47 -14.67 12.35 -16.38
N GLU A 48 -14.08 12.46 -15.18
CA GLU A 48 -13.83 13.77 -14.55
C GLU A 48 -12.46 14.37 -14.89
N PHE A 49 -11.51 13.56 -15.29
CA PHE A 49 -10.13 13.98 -15.54
C PHE A 49 -9.64 13.66 -16.96
N GLU A 50 -10.42 12.92 -17.75
CA GLU A 50 -10.12 12.49 -19.12
C GLU A 50 -8.88 11.58 -19.21
N LYS A 51 -7.78 11.99 -18.55
CA LYS A 51 -6.53 11.25 -18.47
C LYS A 51 -6.16 10.96 -17.01
N ILE A 52 -5.75 9.73 -16.76
CA ILE A 52 -5.16 9.30 -15.50
C ILE A 52 -3.70 8.97 -15.77
N ASP A 53 -2.78 9.58 -15.01
CA ASP A 53 -1.34 9.38 -15.15
C ASP A 53 -0.78 8.40 -14.13
N ALA A 54 -1.43 8.27 -12.96
CA ALA A 54 -0.96 7.38 -11.91
C ALA A 54 -2.11 6.79 -11.09
N LEU A 55 -1.96 5.52 -10.71
CA LEU A 55 -2.74 4.80 -9.70
C LEU A 55 -1.86 4.52 -8.48
N ILE A 56 -2.28 5.00 -7.30
CA ILE A 56 -1.57 4.73 -6.04
C ILE A 56 -2.48 3.92 -5.14
N ASN A 57 -2.19 2.64 -4.98
CA ASN A 57 -2.88 1.72 -4.10
C ASN A 57 -2.29 1.79 -2.69
N SER A 58 -2.88 2.65 -1.84
CA SER A 58 -2.43 2.87 -0.45
C SER A 58 -3.39 2.26 0.59
N ALA A 59 -4.60 1.88 0.20
CA ALA A 59 -5.54 1.25 1.11
C ALA A 59 -4.99 -0.08 1.64
N GLY A 60 -5.13 -0.31 2.94
CA GLY A 60 -4.65 -1.54 3.57
C GLY A 60 -5.19 -1.68 4.99
N ILE A 61 -5.28 -2.91 5.44
CA ILE A 61 -5.62 -3.29 6.81
C ILE A 61 -4.66 -4.35 7.30
N SER A 62 -4.46 -4.45 8.60
CA SER A 62 -3.71 -5.52 9.23
C SER A 62 -4.54 -6.24 10.28
N SER A 63 -4.14 -7.46 10.60
CA SER A 63 -4.64 -8.24 11.73
C SER A 63 -3.43 -8.92 12.36
N GLN A 64 -3.35 -8.85 13.70
CA GLN A 64 -2.20 -9.32 14.46
C GLN A 64 -2.66 -10.37 15.45
N HIS A 65 -2.49 -11.63 15.06
CA HIS A 65 -2.82 -12.78 15.89
C HIS A 65 -1.81 -13.92 15.68
N PRO A 66 -1.52 -14.73 16.70
CA PRO A 66 -0.98 -16.06 16.46
C PRO A 66 -1.90 -16.79 15.47
N PHE A 67 -1.35 -17.58 14.55
CA PHE A 67 -2.16 -18.14 13.45
C PHE A 67 -3.31 -19.02 13.93
N GLN A 68 -3.12 -19.79 15.01
CA GLN A 68 -4.17 -20.59 15.62
C GLN A 68 -5.34 -19.77 16.19
N ASP A 69 -5.11 -18.50 16.52
CA ASP A 69 -6.09 -17.58 17.09
C ASP A 69 -6.56 -16.52 16.07
N GLN A 70 -6.12 -16.64 14.80
CA GLN A 70 -6.49 -15.71 13.74
C GLN A 70 -8.00 -15.81 13.47
N PRO A 71 -8.80 -14.73 13.63
CA PRO A 71 -10.21 -14.75 13.27
C PRO A 71 -10.41 -15.16 11.83
N LEU A 72 -11.28 -16.15 11.58
CA LEU A 72 -11.52 -16.66 10.22
C LEU A 72 -12.07 -15.59 9.29
N GLU A 73 -12.90 -14.69 9.80
CA GLU A 73 -13.46 -13.56 9.07
C GLU A 73 -12.43 -12.51 8.65
N ASP A 74 -11.29 -12.43 9.35
CA ASP A 74 -10.22 -11.51 8.98
C ASP A 74 -9.47 -11.96 7.72
N ILE A 75 -9.38 -13.26 7.47
CA ILE A 75 -8.63 -13.80 6.33
C ILE A 75 -9.17 -13.27 5.00
N PRO A 76 -10.46 -13.46 4.66
CA PRO A 76 -11.00 -12.89 3.42
C PRO A 76 -10.98 -11.36 3.42
N ARG A 77 -11.23 -10.69 4.55
CA ARG A 77 -11.18 -9.24 4.66
C ARG A 77 -9.79 -8.68 4.33
N LEU A 78 -8.74 -9.30 4.86
CA LEU A 78 -7.35 -8.98 4.55
C LEU A 78 -7.05 -9.22 3.07
N MET A 79 -7.48 -10.35 2.53
CA MET A 79 -7.25 -10.73 1.12
C MET A 79 -7.91 -9.74 0.17
N TYR A 80 -9.18 -9.40 0.38
CA TYR A 80 -9.90 -8.47 -0.49
C TYR A 80 -9.31 -7.07 -0.45
N THR A 81 -8.93 -6.57 0.74
CA THR A 81 -8.38 -5.21 0.86
C THR A 81 -6.94 -5.11 0.39
N ASN A 82 -6.05 -6.05 0.81
CA ASN A 82 -4.61 -5.89 0.59
C ASN A 82 -4.11 -6.48 -0.73
N TYR A 83 -4.90 -7.34 -1.40
CA TYR A 83 -4.48 -7.99 -2.64
C TYR A 83 -5.50 -7.81 -3.77
N PHE A 84 -6.75 -8.27 -3.58
CA PHE A 84 -7.79 -8.21 -4.60
C PHE A 84 -8.02 -6.78 -5.11
N GLY A 85 -8.22 -5.80 -4.21
CA GLY A 85 -8.46 -4.41 -4.58
C GLY A 85 -7.36 -3.82 -5.47
N PRO A 86 -6.08 -3.83 -5.07
CA PRO A 86 -4.96 -3.38 -5.89
C PRO A 86 -4.86 -4.09 -7.24
N VAL A 87 -5.04 -5.42 -7.29
CA VAL A 87 -4.99 -6.20 -8.54
C VAL A 87 -6.13 -5.83 -9.46
N MET A 88 -7.36 -5.72 -8.94
CA MET A 88 -8.53 -5.31 -9.73
C MET A 88 -8.40 -3.89 -10.26
N LEU A 89 -7.97 -2.92 -9.45
CA LEU A 89 -7.74 -1.55 -9.92
C LEU A 89 -6.66 -1.50 -11.00
N SER A 90 -5.58 -2.25 -10.84
CA SER A 90 -4.54 -2.35 -11.87
C SER A 90 -5.12 -2.90 -13.17
N ARG A 91 -5.97 -3.95 -13.11
CA ARG A 91 -6.61 -4.51 -14.29
C ARG A 91 -7.59 -3.55 -14.94
N LEU A 92 -8.35 -2.80 -14.17
CA LEU A 92 -9.34 -1.84 -14.69
C LEU A 92 -8.70 -0.64 -15.37
N ILE A 93 -7.53 -0.18 -14.90
CA ILE A 93 -6.86 1.00 -15.45
C ILE A 93 -5.88 0.70 -16.59
N ILE A 94 -5.41 -0.54 -16.72
CA ILE A 94 -4.28 -0.87 -17.60
C ILE A 94 -4.53 -0.49 -19.07
N ASN A 95 -5.73 -0.75 -19.60
CA ASN A 95 -6.06 -0.42 -20.97
C ASN A 95 -6.04 1.10 -21.20
N HIS A 96 -6.52 1.89 -20.23
CA HIS A 96 -6.44 3.34 -20.28
C HIS A 96 -4.99 3.83 -20.35
N PHE A 97 -4.08 3.24 -19.58
CA PHE A 97 -2.65 3.55 -19.64
C PHE A 97 -2.01 3.16 -20.98
N ILE A 98 -2.40 2.01 -21.56
CA ILE A 98 -1.92 1.57 -22.89
C ILE A 98 -2.35 2.56 -23.97
N GLU A 99 -3.63 2.94 -24.00
CA GLU A 99 -4.19 3.91 -24.94
C GLU A 99 -3.52 5.28 -24.83
N ASN A 100 -3.18 5.70 -23.61
CA ASN A 100 -2.49 6.97 -23.34
C ASN A 100 -0.95 6.86 -23.42
N LYS A 101 -0.41 5.71 -23.85
CA LYS A 101 1.01 5.44 -24.08
C LYS A 101 1.87 5.69 -22.83
N GLY A 102 1.37 5.32 -21.67
CA GLY A 102 2.10 5.40 -20.42
C GLY A 102 1.20 5.60 -19.19
N GLY A 103 1.79 5.38 -18.05
CA GLY A 103 1.15 5.52 -16.75
C GLY A 103 2.05 4.97 -15.64
N ALA A 104 1.61 5.13 -14.39
CA ALA A 104 2.33 4.56 -13.25
C ALA A 104 1.36 3.86 -12.29
N ILE A 105 1.71 2.67 -11.85
CA ILE A 105 1.05 1.94 -10.76
C ILE A 105 2.00 1.88 -9.58
N ILE A 106 1.58 2.39 -8.44
CA ILE A 106 2.36 2.35 -7.20
C ILE A 106 1.54 1.61 -6.15
N ASN A 107 2.08 0.49 -5.68
CA ASN A 107 1.46 -0.31 -4.63
C ASN A 107 2.23 -0.13 -3.30
N ILE A 108 1.51 0.31 -2.25
CA ILE A 108 2.08 0.38 -0.90
C ILE A 108 1.98 -1.02 -0.27
N THR A 109 3.11 -1.69 -0.24
CA THR A 109 3.23 -3.04 0.32
C THR A 109 3.59 -2.99 1.81
N SER A 110 4.70 -3.55 2.24
CA SER A 110 5.15 -3.49 3.64
C SER A 110 6.61 -3.89 3.78
N GLY A 111 7.32 -3.26 4.71
CA GLY A 111 8.65 -3.68 5.14
C GLY A 111 8.69 -5.08 5.76
N SER A 112 7.54 -5.63 6.20
CA SER A 112 7.46 -7.02 6.66
C SER A 112 7.82 -8.03 5.56
N THR A 113 7.73 -7.64 4.29
CA THR A 113 8.12 -8.47 3.14
C THR A 113 9.64 -8.58 2.95
N LEU A 114 10.42 -7.85 3.72
CA LEU A 114 11.89 -7.91 3.69
C LEU A 114 12.46 -8.90 4.73
N VAL A 115 11.60 -9.45 5.57
CA VAL A 115 11.99 -10.34 6.67
C VAL A 115 11.62 -11.78 6.34
N ASP A 116 12.57 -12.69 6.48
CA ASP A 116 12.38 -14.12 6.28
C ASP A 116 12.91 -14.88 7.53
N PRO A 117 12.09 -15.68 8.21
CA PRO A 117 10.64 -15.87 7.98
C PRO A 117 9.80 -14.62 8.32
N PRO A 118 8.55 -14.55 7.83
CA PRO A 118 7.63 -13.44 8.14
C PRO A 118 7.50 -13.18 9.64
N PRO A 119 7.29 -11.91 10.06
CA PRO A 119 7.15 -11.59 11.47
C PRO A 119 5.99 -12.37 12.12
N ARG A 120 6.21 -12.85 13.34
CA ARG A 120 5.17 -13.54 14.13
C ARG A 120 3.92 -12.70 14.23
N ASN A 121 2.76 -13.35 14.24
CA ASN A 121 1.43 -12.76 14.34
C ASN A 121 0.98 -11.94 13.12
N PHE A 122 1.80 -11.83 12.08
CA PHE A 122 1.48 -11.11 10.84
C PHE A 122 1.51 -12.02 9.60
N ILE A 123 1.41 -13.33 9.77
CA ILE A 123 1.62 -14.30 8.68
C ILE A 123 0.68 -14.01 7.51
N VAL A 124 -0.65 -13.92 7.75
CA VAL A 124 -1.63 -13.69 6.69
C VAL A 124 -1.39 -12.34 6.00
N TYR A 125 -1.21 -11.27 6.79
CA TYR A 125 -0.93 -9.95 6.25
C TYR A 125 0.34 -9.92 5.39
N THR A 126 1.44 -10.46 5.91
CA THR A 126 2.73 -10.45 5.21
C THR A 126 2.68 -11.29 3.94
N SER A 127 2.02 -12.45 3.97
CA SER A 127 1.85 -13.30 2.78
C SER A 127 1.10 -12.56 1.66
N LEU A 128 0.05 -11.81 1.99
CA LEU A 128 -0.69 -11.02 1.00
C LEU A 128 0.14 -9.85 0.45
N LYS A 129 0.94 -9.18 1.28
CA LYS A 129 1.86 -8.13 0.83
C LYS A 129 3.01 -8.70 -0.02
N GLN A 130 3.47 -9.93 0.25
CA GLN A 130 4.41 -10.66 -0.62
C GLN A 130 3.76 -11.02 -1.96
N ALA A 131 2.51 -11.50 -1.94
CA ALA A 131 1.77 -11.81 -3.17
C ALA A 131 1.60 -10.56 -4.05
N LEU A 132 1.25 -9.40 -3.45
CA LEU A 132 1.14 -8.14 -4.18
C LEU A 132 2.49 -7.71 -4.77
N LYS A 133 3.58 -7.83 -4.03
CA LYS A 133 4.93 -7.54 -4.50
C LYS A 133 5.35 -8.44 -5.67
N ALA A 134 4.98 -9.73 -5.63
CA ALA A 134 5.21 -10.66 -6.74
C ALA A 134 4.37 -10.29 -7.98
N PHE A 135 3.10 -9.91 -7.77
CA PHE A 135 2.22 -9.41 -8.82
C PHE A 135 2.81 -8.17 -9.50
N ASP A 136 3.31 -7.19 -8.75
CA ASP A 136 3.91 -5.96 -9.27
C ASP A 136 5.08 -6.26 -10.23
N LYS A 137 5.95 -7.18 -9.82
CA LYS A 137 7.07 -7.62 -10.68
C LYS A 137 6.58 -8.25 -11.98
N GLY A 138 5.61 -9.17 -11.89
CA GLY A 138 5.02 -9.81 -13.07
C GLY A 138 4.36 -8.79 -13.99
N LEU A 139 3.53 -7.92 -13.42
CA LEU A 139 2.83 -6.88 -14.19
C LEU A 139 3.82 -5.95 -14.90
N PHE A 140 4.90 -5.53 -14.24
CA PHE A 140 5.91 -4.69 -14.88
C PHE A 140 6.45 -5.32 -16.17
N TRP A 141 6.79 -6.60 -16.14
CA TRP A 141 7.33 -7.30 -17.32
C TRP A 141 6.31 -7.40 -18.47
N GLU A 142 5.02 -7.47 -18.16
CA GLU A 142 3.97 -7.51 -19.18
C GLU A 142 3.69 -6.13 -19.80
N VAL A 143 3.82 -5.04 -19.03
CA VAL A 143 3.32 -3.71 -19.46
C VAL A 143 4.41 -2.68 -19.75
N ARG A 144 5.67 -2.97 -19.47
CA ARG A 144 6.77 -2.00 -19.58
C ARG A 144 6.94 -1.44 -20.99
N ASP A 145 6.69 -2.24 -22.02
CA ASP A 145 6.86 -1.83 -23.41
C ASP A 145 5.74 -0.87 -23.88
N PHE A 146 4.68 -0.72 -23.07
CA PHE A 146 3.66 0.31 -23.24
C PHE A 146 3.97 1.62 -22.49
N GLY A 147 5.18 1.74 -21.91
CA GLY A 147 5.59 2.91 -21.14
C GLY A 147 4.98 2.98 -19.73
N ILE A 148 4.49 1.86 -19.20
CA ILE A 148 3.84 1.80 -17.90
C ILE A 148 4.85 1.37 -16.84
N LYS A 149 4.94 2.17 -15.78
CA LYS A 149 5.78 1.88 -14.60
C LYS A 149 4.97 1.15 -13.55
N VAL A 150 5.60 0.19 -12.87
CA VAL A 150 5.00 -0.51 -11.71
C VAL A 150 6.02 -0.54 -10.59
N THR A 151 5.65 0.05 -9.45
CA THR A 151 6.54 0.20 -8.29
C THR A 151 5.89 -0.32 -7.01
N SER A 152 6.58 -1.21 -6.30
CA SER A 152 6.26 -1.58 -4.92
C SER A 152 7.01 -0.67 -3.94
N ILE A 153 6.30 0.03 -3.07
CA ILE A 153 6.92 0.75 -1.95
C ILE A 153 6.71 -0.08 -0.68
N MET A 154 7.79 -0.33 0.06
CA MET A 154 7.82 -1.18 1.24
C MET A 154 8.11 -0.34 2.51
N PRO A 155 7.09 0.27 3.12
CA PRO A 155 7.27 1.04 4.34
C PRO A 155 7.58 0.16 5.55
N GLY A 156 8.48 0.64 6.40
CA GLY A 156 8.60 0.18 7.78
C GLY A 156 7.43 0.68 8.64
N VAL A 157 7.64 0.68 9.96
CA VAL A 157 6.59 1.07 10.91
C VAL A 157 6.39 2.58 10.89
N THR A 158 5.27 3.00 10.35
CA THR A 158 4.93 4.41 10.10
C THR A 158 3.83 4.86 11.05
N ASP A 159 3.86 6.10 11.51
CA ASP A 159 2.84 6.69 12.38
C ASP A 159 1.54 6.90 11.61
N THR A 160 0.65 5.94 11.71
CA THR A 160 -0.63 5.90 11.01
C THR A 160 -1.70 5.24 11.88
N ALA A 161 -2.96 5.38 11.48
CA ALA A 161 -4.06 4.67 12.14
C ALA A 161 -3.89 3.14 12.11
N LEU A 162 -3.24 2.59 11.07
CA LEU A 162 -2.93 1.17 10.98
C LEU A 162 -2.00 0.72 12.12
N THR A 163 -0.96 1.48 12.39
CA THR A 163 0.01 1.22 13.47
C THR A 163 -0.60 1.49 14.85
N GLY A 164 -1.41 2.54 14.98
CA GLY A 164 -2.12 2.87 16.23
C GLY A 164 -3.13 1.81 16.65
N GLY A 165 -3.61 0.98 15.72
CA GLY A 165 -4.51 -0.15 15.99
C GLY A 165 -3.80 -1.43 16.44
N LEU A 166 -2.45 -1.48 16.43
CA LEU A 166 -1.70 -2.64 16.91
C LEU A 166 -1.74 -2.69 18.44
N LYS A 167 -2.54 -3.63 18.96
CA LYS A 167 -2.61 -3.93 20.40
C LYS A 167 -1.39 -4.77 20.75
N ASP A 168 -0.98 -4.95 21.91
CA ASP A 168 0.07 -5.88 22.40
C ASP A 168 1.51 -5.67 21.89
N ILE A 169 1.77 -4.68 21.05
CA ILE A 169 3.12 -4.35 20.63
C ILE A 169 3.54 -3.04 21.30
N SER A 170 4.54 -3.12 22.17
CA SER A 170 5.15 -1.93 22.71
C SER A 170 6.01 -1.27 21.63
N VAL A 171 5.58 -0.10 21.18
CA VAL A 171 6.24 0.69 20.13
C VAL A 171 6.75 1.98 20.73
N ASP A 172 8.02 2.27 20.50
CA ASP A 172 8.59 3.59 20.76
C ASP A 172 8.12 4.56 19.68
N LYS A 173 7.12 5.37 20.01
CA LYS A 173 6.51 6.32 19.07
C LYS A 173 7.53 7.32 18.51
N SER A 174 8.60 7.65 19.24
CA SER A 174 9.64 8.55 18.77
C SER A 174 10.48 7.99 17.62
N ARG A 175 10.37 6.67 17.37
CA ARG A 175 11.08 5.95 16.32
C ARG A 175 10.20 5.57 15.14
N LEU A 176 8.91 5.92 15.18
CA LEU A 176 8.02 5.73 14.03
C LEU A 176 8.44 6.66 12.89
N MET A 177 8.34 6.17 11.68
CA MET A 177 8.50 7.03 10.51
C MET A 177 7.27 7.94 10.38
N LYS A 178 7.48 9.13 9.89
CA LYS A 178 6.39 10.02 9.47
C LYS A 178 5.89 9.62 8.08
N THR A 179 4.65 9.95 7.78
CA THR A 179 4.02 9.65 6.48
C THR A 179 4.72 10.33 5.31
N GLU A 180 5.37 11.48 5.55
CA GLU A 180 6.15 12.23 4.58
C GLU A 180 7.28 11.42 3.94
N ALA A 181 7.87 10.48 4.68
CA ALA A 181 8.88 9.58 4.13
C ALA A 181 8.34 8.68 3.01
N ILE A 182 7.06 8.29 3.11
CA ILE A 182 6.39 7.49 2.08
C ILE A 182 5.96 8.39 0.91
N GLU A 183 5.51 9.61 1.21
CA GLU A 183 5.21 10.62 0.19
C GLU A 183 6.45 10.88 -0.68
N ASP A 184 7.62 11.05 -0.08
CA ASP A 184 8.88 11.27 -0.81
C ASP A 184 9.26 10.05 -1.68
N ALA A 185 9.02 8.83 -1.21
CA ALA A 185 9.23 7.63 -2.01
C ALA A 185 8.27 7.58 -3.23
N VAL A 186 7.00 7.97 -3.05
CA VAL A 186 6.03 8.09 -4.15
C VAL A 186 6.47 9.15 -5.14
N LYS A 187 6.86 10.34 -4.66
CA LYS A 187 7.39 11.42 -5.51
C LYS A 187 8.60 10.96 -6.32
N PHE A 188 9.54 10.28 -5.69
CA PHE A 188 10.70 9.72 -6.37
C PHE A 188 10.28 8.76 -7.49
N ALA A 189 9.39 7.79 -7.20
CA ALA A 189 8.92 6.84 -8.18
C ALA A 189 8.26 7.50 -9.40
N LEU A 190 7.54 8.60 -9.19
CA LEU A 190 6.88 9.37 -10.25
C LEU A 190 7.83 10.30 -11.01
N SER A 191 8.90 10.78 -10.38
CA SER A 191 9.80 11.81 -10.94
C SER A 191 10.93 11.26 -11.81
N VAL A 192 11.21 9.96 -11.76
CA VAL A 192 12.26 9.35 -12.59
C VAL A 192 11.93 9.45 -14.09
N PRO A 193 12.96 9.52 -14.97
CA PRO A 193 12.75 9.59 -16.41
C PRO A 193 11.82 8.51 -16.96
N ALA A 194 11.19 8.77 -18.10
CA ALA A 194 10.20 7.85 -18.69
C ALA A 194 10.76 6.44 -18.97
N ASN A 195 12.05 6.33 -19.27
CA ASN A 195 12.73 5.07 -19.53
C ASN A 195 13.29 4.38 -18.27
N VAL A 196 12.94 4.85 -17.09
CA VAL A 196 13.38 4.28 -15.80
C VAL A 196 12.18 3.91 -14.96
N CYS A 197 12.21 2.73 -14.34
CA CYS A 197 11.18 2.29 -13.39
C CYS A 197 11.86 1.74 -12.12
N PRO A 198 11.74 2.40 -10.96
CA PRO A 198 12.11 1.82 -9.68
C PRO A 198 11.13 0.70 -9.33
N LEU A 199 11.54 -0.56 -9.42
CA LEU A 199 10.64 -1.69 -9.17
C LEU A 199 10.28 -1.82 -7.69
N GLU A 200 11.25 -1.60 -6.81
CA GLU A 200 11.09 -1.73 -5.36
C GLU A 200 11.78 -0.56 -4.64
N ILE A 201 11.06 0.06 -3.72
CA ILE A 201 11.59 1.12 -2.86
C ILE A 201 11.31 0.73 -1.41
N SER A 202 12.36 0.44 -0.64
CA SER A 202 12.27 0.13 0.78
C SER A 202 12.57 1.38 1.61
N VAL A 203 11.63 1.78 2.47
CA VAL A 203 11.79 2.90 3.40
C VAL A 203 11.59 2.38 4.80
N ILE A 204 12.69 2.18 5.54
CA ILE A 204 12.71 1.45 6.80
C ILE A 204 13.18 2.34 7.95
N ASN A 205 12.63 2.13 9.13
CA ASN A 205 13.04 2.85 10.34
C ASN A 205 14.54 2.68 10.60
N GLN A 206 15.27 3.77 10.74
CA GLN A 206 16.72 3.73 11.05
C GLN A 206 17.01 3.01 12.38
N ARG A 207 16.09 3.13 13.34
CA ARG A 207 16.16 2.40 14.63
C ARG A 207 14.89 1.58 14.79
N THR A 208 15.01 0.37 15.32
CA THR A 208 13.83 -0.45 15.61
C THR A 208 12.83 0.30 16.49
N PRO A 209 11.58 0.41 16.10
CA PRO A 209 10.54 1.00 16.94
C PRO A 209 10.03 0.01 18.01
N TRP A 210 10.38 -1.26 17.93
CA TRP A 210 9.95 -2.29 18.85
C TRP A 210 10.72 -2.16 20.17
N THR A 211 10.02 -2.00 21.30
CA THR A 211 10.66 -1.83 22.62
C THR A 211 10.83 -3.14 23.37
N ARG A 212 10.16 -4.21 22.99
CA ARG A 212 10.47 -5.53 23.52
C ARG A 212 11.78 -6.02 22.90
N PRO A 213 12.74 -6.50 23.70
CA PRO A 213 13.94 -7.07 23.15
C PRO A 213 13.54 -8.21 22.21
N VAL A 214 14.01 -8.15 20.97
CA VAL A 214 14.06 -9.32 20.13
C VAL A 214 14.91 -10.31 20.90
N ILE A 215 14.30 -11.38 21.43
CA ILE A 215 15.05 -12.44 22.12
C ILE A 215 16.07 -12.95 21.10
N PRO A 216 17.38 -12.80 21.35
CA PRO A 216 18.38 -13.32 20.44
C PRO A 216 18.11 -14.80 20.19
N TYR A 217 18.24 -15.25 18.95
CA TYR A 217 17.98 -16.65 18.59
C TYR A 217 18.61 -17.68 19.56
N LYS A 218 19.81 -17.38 20.08
CA LYS A 218 20.53 -18.19 21.07
C LYS A 218 19.84 -18.30 22.43
N GLN A 219 18.95 -17.36 22.79
CA GLN A 219 18.19 -17.41 24.06
C GLN A 219 16.82 -18.08 23.88
N ALA A 220 16.28 -18.10 22.65
CA ALA A 220 15.05 -18.82 22.31
C ALA A 220 15.26 -20.33 22.19
N HIS A 221 16.51 -20.76 22.00
CA HIS A 221 16.93 -22.15 21.89
C HIS A 221 18.12 -22.38 22.85
N PRO A 222 17.87 -22.48 24.16
CA PRO A 222 18.94 -22.95 25.08
C PRO A 222 19.43 -24.29 24.55
N LYS A 223 20.73 -24.44 24.42
CA LYS A 223 21.36 -25.70 23.95
C LYS A 223 20.75 -26.87 24.73
N GLU A 224 20.22 -27.84 24.01
CA GLU A 224 20.06 -29.19 24.51
C GLU A 224 21.40 -29.74 25.01
#